data_7dac3fbb2485c3e8cd1b8b25eb497058
#
_entry.id   7dac3fbb2485c3e8cd1b8b25eb497058
#
_cell.length_a   1.000
_cell.length_b   1.000
_cell.length_c   1.000
_cell.angle_alpha   90.00
_cell.angle_beta   90.00
_cell.angle_gamma   90.00
#
_symmetry.space_group_name_H-M   'P 1'
#
loop_
_entity.id
_entity.type
_entity.pdbx_description
1 polymer ?
#
loop_
_entity_poly.entity_id
_entity_poly.type
_entity_poly.pdbx_seq_one_letter_code
_entity_poly.pdbx_strand_id
1 'polypeptide(L)'
;MKHDRIVTVTRHALARYLLRFMEIDTQKIKRQLQESPGKYRDNEIVVFARDELKIDIESIERQIVDICRPACELQLDTWPHGPIQFKLDGFLVVTCERNKKHYRPATKHHRHALKEETVDEGEF
;
A
#
# COMPACT_ATOMS: atom_id res chain seq x y z
N MET A 1 2.13 12.07 -29.49
CA MET A 1 2.08 12.28 -28.72
C MET A 1 1.83 11.68 -27.88
N LYS A 2 2.11 11.42 -27.50
CA LYS A 2 1.79 10.84 -26.69
C LYS A 2 1.20 11.35 -25.78
N HIS A 3 0.54 10.89 -25.33
CA HIS A 3 -0.21 11.42 -24.44
C HIS A 3 0.36 11.26 -23.16
N ASP A 4 0.54 12.26 -22.43
CA ASP A 4 1.02 12.21 -21.11
C ASP A 4 -0.13 11.93 -20.23
N ARG A 5 -0.39 10.69 -19.97
CA ARG A 5 -1.42 10.36 -19.04
C ARG A 5 -0.92 10.59 -17.66
N ILE A 6 -1.78 11.07 -16.81
CA ILE A 6 -1.46 11.37 -15.42
C ILE A 6 -1.76 10.18 -14.57
N VAL A 7 -0.76 9.70 -13.83
CA VAL A 7 -0.97 8.62 -12.87
C VAL A 7 -1.73 9.19 -11.69
N THR A 8 -2.83 8.58 -11.33
CA THR A 8 -3.70 9.05 -10.25
C THR A 8 -3.77 8.00 -9.15
N VAL A 9 -3.73 8.44 -7.89
CA VAL A 9 -3.83 7.54 -6.74
C VAL A 9 -5.20 7.72 -6.13
N THR A 10 -5.97 6.64 -5.98
CA THR A 10 -7.29 6.74 -5.37
C THR A 10 -7.16 6.99 -3.88
N ARG A 11 -8.22 7.52 -3.27
CA ARG A 11 -8.25 7.68 -1.83
C ARG A 11 -8.10 6.35 -1.13
N HIS A 12 -8.67 5.30 -1.70
CA HIS A 12 -8.56 3.97 -1.13
C HIS A 12 -7.10 3.51 -1.09
N ALA A 13 -6.38 3.69 -2.21
CA ALA A 13 -4.98 3.31 -2.27
C ALA A 13 -4.16 4.10 -1.25
N LEU A 14 -4.43 5.39 -1.16
CA LEU A 14 -3.72 6.26 -0.24
C LEU A 14 -3.99 5.86 1.21
N ALA A 15 -5.26 5.62 1.55
CA ALA A 15 -5.63 5.20 2.90
C ALA A 15 -4.96 3.88 3.28
N ARG A 16 -4.94 2.92 2.35
CA ARG A 16 -4.29 1.64 2.60
C ARG A 16 -2.80 1.81 2.81
N TYR A 17 -2.18 2.68 2.02
CA TYR A 17 -0.76 2.93 2.16
C TYR A 17 -0.47 3.51 3.54
N LEU A 18 -1.27 4.49 3.97
CA LEU A 18 -1.09 5.11 5.28
C LEU A 18 -1.27 4.11 6.41
N LEU A 19 -2.31 3.28 6.33
CA LEU A 19 -2.58 2.33 7.39
C LEU A 19 -1.59 1.18 7.46
N ARG A 20 -1.22 0.65 6.30
CA ARG A 20 -0.45 -0.58 6.27
C ARG A 20 1.05 -0.37 6.24
N PHE A 21 1.49 0.69 5.59
CA PHE A 21 2.91 0.88 5.36
C PHE A 21 3.48 2.07 6.10
N MET A 22 2.69 3.04 6.45
CA MET A 22 3.11 4.11 7.34
C MET A 22 2.61 3.86 8.75
N GLU A 23 1.70 2.89 8.92
CA GLU A 23 1.22 2.45 10.22
C GLU A 23 0.74 3.59 11.11
N ILE A 24 -0.04 4.48 10.54
CA ILE A 24 -0.53 5.63 11.29
C ILE A 24 -1.47 5.19 12.40
N ASP A 25 -1.47 5.94 13.50
CA ASP A 25 -2.30 5.65 14.66
C ASP A 25 -3.68 6.26 14.46
N THR A 26 -4.70 5.42 14.34
CA THR A 26 -6.07 5.87 14.13
C THR A 26 -6.94 5.74 15.37
N GLN A 27 -6.33 5.58 16.54
CA GLN A 27 -7.12 5.40 17.77
C GLN A 27 -8.11 6.54 18.01
N LYS A 28 -7.71 7.76 17.72
CA LYS A 28 -8.56 8.92 17.97
C LYS A 28 -9.82 8.94 17.13
N ILE A 29 -9.81 8.31 15.97
CA ILE A 29 -10.97 8.32 15.10
C ILE A 29 -11.53 6.91 14.88
N LYS A 30 -11.12 5.98 15.70
CA LYS A 30 -11.51 4.58 15.52
C LYS A 30 -13.02 4.39 15.42
N ARG A 31 -13.76 5.04 16.30
CA ARG A 31 -15.20 4.92 16.29
C ARG A 31 -15.79 5.42 14.98
N GLN A 32 -15.32 6.59 14.54
CA GLN A 32 -15.79 7.16 13.29
C GLN A 32 -15.51 6.23 12.12
N LEU A 33 -14.33 5.62 12.11
CA LEU A 33 -13.96 4.71 11.03
C LEU A 33 -14.86 3.49 11.02
N GLN A 34 -15.24 3.00 12.19
CA GLN A 34 -16.08 1.82 12.27
C GLN A 34 -17.50 2.10 11.79
N GLU A 35 -17.96 3.34 11.95
CA GLU A 35 -19.31 3.72 11.58
C GLU A 35 -19.43 4.26 10.15
N SER A 36 -18.30 4.48 9.48
CA SER A 36 -18.31 5.08 8.15
C SER A 36 -18.31 4.04 7.05
N PRO A 37 -19.06 4.27 5.96
CA PRO A 37 -18.96 3.43 4.77
C PRO A 37 -17.55 3.52 4.20
N GLY A 38 -17.19 2.53 3.40
CA GLY A 38 -15.82 2.36 2.94
C GLY A 38 -15.16 3.60 2.38
N LYS A 39 -15.77 4.25 1.39
CA LYS A 39 -15.11 5.40 0.76
C LYS A 39 -15.00 6.60 1.70
N TYR A 40 -15.97 6.76 2.61
CA TYR A 40 -15.89 7.83 3.57
C TYR A 40 -14.83 7.52 4.61
N ARG A 41 -14.69 6.23 4.94
CA ARG A 41 -13.64 5.82 5.86
C ARG A 41 -12.26 6.13 5.29
N ASP A 42 -12.06 5.85 4.00
CA ASP A 42 -10.79 6.13 3.35
C ASP A 42 -10.49 7.62 3.41
N ASN A 43 -11.47 8.45 3.09
CA ASN A 43 -11.29 9.89 3.13
C ASN A 43 -10.99 10.38 4.54
N GLU A 44 -11.66 9.82 5.54
CA GLU A 44 -11.43 10.21 6.92
C GLU A 44 -10.02 9.89 7.37
N ILE A 45 -9.50 8.75 6.93
CA ILE A 45 -8.13 8.36 7.24
C ILE A 45 -7.14 9.37 6.64
N VAL A 46 -7.36 9.74 5.39
CA VAL A 46 -6.47 10.68 4.71
C VAL A 46 -6.52 12.05 5.37
N VAL A 47 -7.70 12.53 5.68
CA VAL A 47 -7.87 13.84 6.33
C VAL A 47 -7.24 13.84 7.72
N PHE A 48 -7.44 12.75 8.47
CA PHE A 48 -6.85 12.63 9.80
C PHE A 48 -5.32 12.66 9.71
N ALA A 49 -4.76 11.90 8.77
CA ALA A 49 -3.30 11.87 8.60
C ALA A 49 -2.77 13.26 8.25
N ARG A 50 -3.47 13.97 7.38
CA ARG A 50 -3.03 15.30 6.97
C ARG A 50 -3.17 16.31 8.10
N ASP A 51 -4.32 16.35 8.76
CA ASP A 51 -4.63 17.40 9.70
C ASP A 51 -4.13 17.14 11.11
N GLU A 52 -4.26 15.91 11.58
CA GLU A 52 -3.87 15.58 12.95
C GLU A 52 -2.43 15.08 13.05
N LEU A 53 -2.01 14.26 12.11
CA LEU A 53 -0.68 13.71 12.16
C LEU A 53 0.32 14.53 11.36
N LYS A 54 -0.15 15.57 10.68
CA LYS A 54 0.69 16.50 9.92
C LYS A 54 1.53 15.81 8.86
N ILE A 55 0.98 14.79 8.25
CA ILE A 55 1.65 14.08 7.16
C ILE A 55 1.42 14.85 5.86
N ASP A 56 2.47 15.01 5.09
CA ASP A 56 2.39 15.68 3.79
C ASP A 56 1.80 14.71 2.78
N ILE A 57 0.48 14.73 2.66
CA ILE A 57 -0.25 13.80 1.81
C ILE A 57 0.16 13.96 0.34
N GLU A 58 0.38 15.18 -0.12
CA GLU A 58 0.78 15.39 -1.50
C GLU A 58 2.13 14.76 -1.80
N SER A 59 3.04 14.80 -0.84
CA SER A 59 4.34 14.17 -1.01
C SER A 59 4.20 12.66 -1.11
N ILE A 60 3.33 12.08 -0.28
CA ILE A 60 3.09 10.65 -0.31
C ILE A 60 2.49 10.24 -1.67
N GLU A 61 1.51 11.02 -2.13
CA GLU A 61 0.91 10.74 -3.43
C GLU A 61 1.93 10.80 -4.54
N ARG A 62 2.81 11.79 -4.51
CA ARG A 62 3.85 11.93 -5.50
C ARG A 62 4.79 10.74 -5.50
N GLN A 63 5.14 10.25 -4.32
CA GLN A 63 6.00 9.08 -4.21
C GLN A 63 5.33 7.85 -4.84
N ILE A 64 4.05 7.65 -4.56
CA ILE A 64 3.32 6.52 -5.13
C ILE A 64 3.24 6.66 -6.65
N VAL A 65 2.98 7.86 -7.15
CA VAL A 65 2.93 8.13 -8.57
C VAL A 65 4.26 7.78 -9.23
N ASP A 66 5.36 8.22 -8.64
CA ASP A 66 6.69 7.96 -9.20
C ASP A 66 7.00 6.47 -9.21
N ILE A 67 6.63 5.77 -8.15
CA ILE A 67 6.86 4.33 -8.06
C ILE A 67 6.06 3.58 -9.12
N CYS A 68 4.82 3.98 -9.33
CA CYS A 68 3.91 3.25 -10.20
C CYS A 68 3.94 3.67 -11.66
N ARG A 69 4.55 4.79 -11.96
CA ARG A 69 4.57 5.28 -13.34
C ARG A 69 5.08 4.26 -14.36
N PRO A 70 6.22 3.59 -14.11
CA PRO A 70 6.69 2.60 -15.10
C PRO A 70 5.68 1.50 -15.34
N ALA A 71 5.00 1.05 -14.28
CA ALA A 71 4.03 -0.02 -14.41
C ALA A 71 2.81 0.44 -15.20
N CYS A 72 2.40 1.68 -15.01
CA CYS A 72 1.29 2.23 -15.77
C CYS A 72 1.64 2.32 -17.24
N GLU A 73 2.85 2.76 -17.54
CA GLU A 73 3.30 2.88 -18.92
C GLU A 73 3.42 1.52 -19.59
N LEU A 74 3.76 0.50 -18.84
CA LEU A 74 3.86 -0.85 -19.36
C LEU A 74 2.51 -1.58 -19.33
N GLN A 75 1.47 -0.92 -18.86
CA GLN A 75 0.12 -1.43 -18.83
C GLN A 75 0.00 -2.69 -17.95
N LEU A 76 0.71 -2.67 -16.81
CA LEU A 76 0.67 -3.78 -15.88
C LEU A 76 -0.50 -3.61 -14.91
N ASP A 77 -1.05 -4.72 -14.46
CA ASP A 77 -2.15 -4.71 -13.49
C ASP A 77 -1.66 -4.67 -12.06
N THR A 78 -0.44 -5.13 -11.84
CA THR A 78 0.14 -5.14 -10.50
C THR A 78 1.58 -4.71 -10.60
N TRP A 79 2.08 -4.14 -9.50
CA TRP A 79 3.46 -3.67 -9.48
C TRP A 79 4.04 -3.88 -8.09
N PRO A 80 4.90 -4.86 -7.93
CA PRO A 80 5.55 -5.09 -6.64
C PRO A 80 6.66 -4.07 -6.42
N HIS A 81 6.75 -3.57 -5.20
CA HIS A 81 7.78 -2.63 -4.82
C HIS A 81 8.15 -2.92 -3.37
N GLY A 82 9.13 -3.80 -3.15
CA GLY A 82 9.52 -4.22 -1.82
C GLY A 82 8.37 -4.93 -1.13
N PRO A 83 8.01 -4.49 0.06
CA PRO A 83 6.93 -5.14 0.81
C PRO A 83 5.53 -4.80 0.32
N ILE A 84 5.42 -3.96 -0.70
CA ILE A 84 4.14 -3.47 -1.18
C ILE A 84 3.86 -4.02 -2.55
N GLN A 85 2.60 -4.33 -2.82
CA GLN A 85 2.17 -4.65 -4.17
C GLN A 85 1.03 -3.71 -4.51
N PHE A 86 1.23 -2.90 -5.54
CA PHE A 86 0.20 -1.97 -5.99
C PHE A 86 -0.69 -2.65 -7.03
N LYS A 87 -1.98 -2.34 -6.97
CA LYS A 87 -2.94 -2.81 -7.96
C LYS A 87 -3.30 -1.64 -8.85
N LEU A 88 -3.25 -1.84 -10.14
CA LEU A 88 -3.39 -0.77 -11.11
C LEU A 88 -4.52 -1.04 -12.08
N ASP A 89 -5.11 0.03 -12.58
CA ASP A 89 -6.10 -0.07 -13.65
C ASP A 89 -5.76 1.08 -14.59
N GLY A 90 -5.00 0.76 -15.64
CA GLY A 90 -4.50 1.80 -16.54
C GLY A 90 -3.55 2.71 -15.80
N PHE A 91 -3.88 3.99 -15.75
CA PHE A 91 -3.06 4.96 -15.03
C PHE A 91 -3.66 5.31 -13.67
N LEU A 92 -4.45 4.39 -13.12
CA LEU A 92 -5.05 4.58 -11.82
C LEU A 92 -4.48 3.57 -10.84
N VAL A 93 -3.93 4.06 -9.72
CA VAL A 93 -3.47 3.17 -8.63
C VAL A 93 -4.68 2.95 -7.75
N VAL A 94 -5.24 1.76 -7.80
CA VAL A 94 -6.52 1.45 -7.19
C VAL A 94 -6.39 1.10 -5.72
N THR A 95 -5.38 0.32 -5.38
CA THR A 95 -5.15 -0.07 -4.00
C THR A 95 -3.71 -0.57 -3.85
N CYS A 96 -3.31 -0.86 -2.63
CA CYS A 96 -2.03 -1.50 -2.37
C CYS A 96 -2.23 -2.51 -1.25
N GLU A 97 -1.40 -3.53 -1.27
CA GLU A 97 -1.49 -4.59 -0.28
C GLU A 97 -0.11 -5.15 -0.02
N ARG A 98 -0.01 -6.10 0.88
CA ARG A 98 1.27 -6.70 1.17
C ARG A 98 1.72 -7.52 -0.01
N ASN A 99 3.00 -7.42 -0.32
CA ASN A 99 3.59 -8.24 -1.35
C ASN A 99 3.91 -9.59 -0.72
N LYS A 100 3.06 -10.56 -0.93
CA LYS A 100 3.19 -11.87 -0.30
C LYS A 100 4.49 -12.57 -0.64
N LYS A 101 4.99 -12.33 -1.82
CA LYS A 101 6.26 -12.92 -2.21
C LYS A 101 7.41 -12.35 -1.40
N HIS A 102 7.34 -11.08 -1.09
CA HIS A 102 8.38 -10.42 -0.32
C HIS A 102 8.45 -11.00 1.09
N TYR A 103 7.28 -11.35 1.67
CA TYR A 103 7.22 -11.85 3.01
C TYR A 103 7.27 -13.37 3.11
N ARG A 104 7.44 -14.03 1.97
CA ARG A 104 7.46 -15.46 1.97
C ARG A 104 8.64 -15.95 2.78
N PRO A 105 8.46 -16.91 3.67
CA PRO A 105 9.58 -17.42 4.43
C PRO A 105 10.55 -18.10 3.46
N ALA A 106 11.77 -18.19 3.89
CA ALA A 106 12.77 -18.89 3.13
C ALA A 106 12.20 -20.23 2.87
N THR A 107 12.47 -20.89 1.92
CA THR A 107 11.78 -21.99 1.42
C THR A 107 11.39 -23.02 2.40
N LYS A 108 10.44 -23.83 2.06
CA LYS A 108 10.05 -24.90 2.86
C LYS A 108 11.10 -25.90 3.00
N HIS A 109 11.86 -26.09 1.99
CA HIS A 109 12.95 -26.95 2.06
C HIS A 109 13.87 -26.50 3.11
N HIS A 110 14.04 -25.24 3.18
CA HIS A 110 14.79 -24.67 4.15
C HIS A 110 14.24 -24.98 5.45
N ARG A 111 12.98 -24.99 5.57
CA ARG A 111 12.33 -25.21 6.78
C ARG A 111 12.55 -26.59 7.26
N HIS A 112 12.67 -27.52 6.40
CA HIS A 112 12.98 -28.80 6.85
C HIS A 112 14.37 -28.87 7.30
N ALA A 113 15.19 -28.23 6.63
CA ALA A 113 16.53 -28.16 6.99
C ALA A 113 16.70 -27.43 8.21
N LEU A 114 15.99 -26.47 8.36
CA LEU A 114 16.13 -25.72 9.45
C LEU A 114 15.19 -25.99 10.33
N LYS A 115 14.50 -26.74 10.18
CA LYS A 115 13.54 -26.86 10.94
C LYS A 115 13.89 -27.07 12.10
N GLU A 116 14.26 -26.77 11.84
CA GLU A 116 14.42 -26.55 12.23
C GLU A 116 14.86 -25.50 12.48
N GLU A 117 14.97 -25.02 11.91
CA GLU A 117 15.16 -23.94 11.78
C GLU A 117 14.66 -23.08 11.65
N THR A 118 14.39 -23.02 11.61
CA THR A 118 13.88 -22.11 11.20
C THR A 118 13.24 -21.47 11.13
N VAL A 119 12.96 -21.34 11.33
CA VAL A 119 12.44 -20.69 10.95
C VAL A 119 11.98 -19.95 10.96
N ASP A 120 11.99 -19.83 11.03
CA ASP A 120 11.64 -19.08 10.86
C ASP A 120 11.32 -18.36 10.84
N GLU A 121 11.03 -18.28 10.92
CA GLU A 121 10.73 -17.58 10.70
C GLU A 121 10.33 -16.92 10.69
N GLY A 122 10.01 -16.95 10.70
CA GLY A 122 9.59 -16.33 10.43
C GLY A 122 8.99 -15.80 10.49
N GLU A 123 8.66 -15.94 10.67
CA GLU A 123 8.27 -15.53 10.50
C GLU A 123 8.03 -14.73 10.41
N PHE A 124 7.93 -14.38 10.32
CA PHE A 124 7.93 -13.67 9.96
C PHE A 124 7.71 -13.25 9.86
#